data_286243aed6c8854e1f3f8b289aba4726
#
_entry.id   286243aed6c8854e1f3f8b289aba4726
#
_cell.length_a   1.000
_cell.length_b   1.000
_cell.length_c   1.000
_cell.angle_alpha   90.00
_cell.angle_beta   90.00
_cell.angle_gamma   90.00
#
_symmetry.space_group_name_H-M   'P 1'
#
loop_
_entity.id
_entity.type
_entity.pdbx_description
1 polymer ?
#
loop_
_entity_poly.entity_id
_entity_poly.type
_entity_poly.pdbx_seq_one_letter_code
_entity_poly.pdbx_strand_id
1 'polypeptide(L)'
;MLTRRLSCLALLMALASPAMAADAPTYGEKLEGFDYGWPVKHFTFTSQNQPLDMAYLDVKPEKPNGRTVVLMHGKNFCAGTWDGTIRALSASGYRVIAPDQIGFCKSTKPEHYQYTFQQLADNTHALLKTLGVDRVTVIGHSTGGMLATRYALMWPQQVEQLVMVNPIGLEDWKARGVPHITVDQWYQRELKVSADGVRQYEKNTYYAGEWKPEYERWVTMLAGLNNGPGKARVAWNSALLYDMIYTQPVAYEFNELKMPVLLMIGTKDNTAIGKDLAPPEIRKTLGNYAVLGKETAKRIPHATLIEFNDMGHAPQMQDPARFHEALLKGLQAR
;
A
#
# COMPACT_ATOMS: atom_id res chain seq x y z
N MET A 1 -35.81 76.90 20.70
CA MET A 1 -34.55 76.67 19.92
C MET A 1 -34.12 75.25 20.22
N LEU A 2 -34.43 74.30 19.29
CA LEU A 2 -34.04 72.90 19.38
C LEU A 2 -32.79 72.64 18.53
N THR A 3 -31.69 72.27 19.13
CA THR A 3 -30.47 71.87 18.44
C THR A 3 -30.48 70.36 18.24
N ARG A 4 -30.63 69.91 16.98
CA ARG A 4 -30.46 68.51 16.56
C ARG A 4 -28.97 68.17 16.48
N ARG A 5 -28.51 67.17 17.26
CA ARG A 5 -27.21 66.53 17.09
C ARG A 5 -27.34 65.41 16.07
N LEU A 6 -26.65 65.52 14.92
CA LEU A 6 -26.43 64.42 13.98
C LEU A 6 -25.27 63.56 14.50
N SER A 7 -25.57 62.29 14.76
CA SER A 7 -24.56 61.27 15.03
C SER A 7 -24.25 60.56 13.71
N CYS A 8 -23.02 60.76 13.20
CA CYS A 8 -22.48 59.99 12.06
C CYS A 8 -22.05 58.60 12.60
N LEU A 9 -22.74 57.55 12.15
CA LEU A 9 -22.32 56.19 12.36
C LEU A 9 -21.33 55.82 11.24
N ALA A 10 -20.05 55.71 11.54
CA ALA A 10 -19.05 55.18 10.59
C ALA A 10 -19.13 53.67 10.54
N LEU A 11 -19.59 53.14 9.41
CA LEU A 11 -19.65 51.70 9.12
C LEU A 11 -18.24 51.23 8.69
N LEU A 12 -17.50 50.60 9.58
CA LEU A 12 -16.25 49.91 9.25
C LEU A 12 -16.59 48.64 8.48
N MET A 13 -16.47 48.64 7.14
CA MET A 13 -16.41 47.44 6.33
C MET A 13 -15.05 46.76 6.56
N ALA A 14 -15.06 45.67 7.30
CA ALA A 14 -13.93 44.74 7.36
C ALA A 14 -13.83 44.03 6.03
N LEU A 15 -12.83 44.40 5.23
CA LEU A 15 -12.43 43.65 4.02
C LEU A 15 -11.85 42.29 4.49
N ALA A 16 -12.67 41.26 4.46
CA ALA A 16 -12.16 39.88 4.57
C ALA A 16 -11.35 39.58 3.31
N SER A 17 -10.03 39.59 3.42
CA SER A 17 -9.16 39.07 2.38
C SER A 17 -9.49 37.59 2.20
N PRO A 18 -9.75 37.10 0.95
CA PRO A 18 -9.87 35.67 0.74
C PRO A 18 -8.55 35.01 1.17
N ALA A 19 -8.58 34.13 2.14
CA ALA A 19 -7.47 33.25 2.43
C ALA A 19 -7.19 32.49 1.14
N MET A 20 -6.07 32.77 0.46
CA MET A 20 -5.59 31.94 -0.63
C MET A 20 -5.38 30.55 -0.03
N ALA A 21 -6.15 29.59 -0.51
CA ALA A 21 -5.89 28.19 -0.21
C ALA A 21 -4.44 27.93 -0.61
N ALA A 22 -3.60 27.52 0.35
CA ALA A 22 -2.25 27.14 0.04
C ALA A 22 -2.32 25.99 -0.96
N ASP A 23 -1.55 26.08 -2.05
CA ASP A 23 -1.46 25.01 -3.03
C ASP A 23 -1.11 23.72 -2.30
N ALA A 24 -1.79 22.62 -2.67
CA ALA A 24 -1.51 21.32 -2.09
C ALA A 24 -0.02 20.97 -2.34
N PRO A 25 0.69 20.42 -1.35
CA PRO A 25 2.11 20.13 -1.50
C PRO A 25 2.33 19.14 -2.64
N THR A 26 3.39 19.35 -3.43
CA THR A 26 3.88 18.45 -4.47
C THR A 26 5.24 17.92 -4.08
N TYR A 27 5.53 16.67 -4.48
CA TYR A 27 6.78 16.00 -4.15
C TYR A 27 7.54 15.60 -5.42
N GLY A 28 8.85 15.43 -5.31
CA GLY A 28 9.67 14.94 -6.41
C GLY A 28 9.33 13.53 -6.85
N GLU A 29 9.96 13.07 -7.94
CA GLU A 29 9.73 11.73 -8.53
C GLU A 29 9.97 10.60 -7.54
N LYS A 30 10.97 10.75 -6.66
CA LYS A 30 11.29 9.82 -5.57
C LYS A 30 10.69 10.27 -4.23
N LEU A 31 9.54 10.91 -4.28
CA LEU A 31 8.83 11.41 -3.09
C LEU A 31 9.72 12.31 -2.22
N GLU A 32 10.65 13.06 -2.85
CA GLU A 32 11.48 14.05 -2.17
C GLU A 32 10.58 15.14 -1.55
N GLY A 33 10.89 15.48 -0.32
CA GLY A 33 10.11 16.45 0.47
C GLY A 33 9.03 15.80 1.36
N PHE A 34 8.69 14.53 1.18
CA PHE A 34 7.82 13.81 2.12
C PHE A 34 8.64 13.05 3.17
N ASP A 35 8.39 13.34 4.44
CA ASP A 35 9.07 12.67 5.56
C ASP A 35 8.31 11.41 6.00
N TYR A 36 9.00 10.28 6.09
CA TYR A 36 8.45 9.03 6.64
C TYR A 36 8.42 8.99 8.18
N GLY A 37 9.17 9.89 8.84
CA GLY A 37 9.40 9.84 10.27
C GLY A 37 10.41 8.77 10.70
N TRP A 38 11.12 8.16 9.74
CA TRP A 38 12.14 7.13 9.92
C TRP A 38 13.33 7.38 9.02
N PRO A 39 14.57 7.04 9.45
CA PRO A 39 15.74 7.11 8.58
C PRO A 39 15.57 6.21 7.36
N VAL A 40 15.63 6.81 6.16
CA VAL A 40 15.58 6.11 4.89
C VAL A 40 16.99 5.69 4.50
N LYS A 41 17.16 4.42 4.17
CA LYS A 41 18.39 3.83 3.65
C LYS A 41 18.22 3.49 2.18
N HIS A 42 19.33 3.26 1.49
CA HIS A 42 19.37 3.00 0.05
C HIS A 42 20.16 1.74 -0.25
N PHE A 43 19.62 0.90 -1.11
CA PHE A 43 20.24 -0.30 -1.67
C PHE A 43 20.37 -0.10 -3.17
N THR A 44 21.62 0.10 -3.63
CA THR A 44 21.95 0.24 -5.05
C THR A 44 22.35 -1.09 -5.63
N PHE A 45 21.79 -1.43 -6.78
CA PHE A 45 22.03 -2.70 -7.48
C PHE A 45 21.77 -2.56 -8.98
N THR A 46 22.15 -3.56 -9.76
CA THR A 46 21.83 -3.61 -11.19
C THR A 46 20.73 -4.62 -11.44
N SER A 47 19.70 -4.22 -12.17
CA SER A 47 18.63 -5.09 -12.65
C SER A 47 18.23 -4.71 -14.06
N GLN A 48 18.01 -5.70 -14.93
CA GLN A 48 17.69 -5.50 -16.35
C GLN A 48 18.66 -4.53 -17.05
N ASN A 49 19.96 -4.72 -16.80
CA ASN A 49 21.09 -3.94 -17.35
C ASN A 49 21.07 -2.44 -17.01
N GLN A 50 20.40 -2.04 -15.93
CA GLN A 50 20.36 -0.64 -15.50
C GLN A 50 20.58 -0.51 -13.98
N PRO A 51 21.24 0.57 -13.53
CA PRO A 51 21.43 0.83 -12.12
C PRO A 51 20.11 1.25 -11.49
N LEU A 52 19.76 0.64 -10.37
CA LEU A 52 18.57 0.95 -9.59
C LEU A 52 18.94 1.26 -8.15
N ASP A 53 18.10 2.03 -7.51
CA ASP A 53 18.20 2.42 -6.11
C ASP A 53 16.88 2.11 -5.41
N MET A 54 16.90 1.19 -4.44
CA MET A 54 15.77 0.82 -3.61
C MET A 54 15.88 1.51 -2.26
N ALA A 55 14.97 2.40 -1.98
CA ALA A 55 14.82 2.99 -0.65
C ALA A 55 14.19 1.97 0.31
N TYR A 56 14.65 1.94 1.56
CA TYR A 56 14.09 1.05 2.57
C TYR A 56 14.26 1.61 3.99
N LEU A 57 13.41 1.14 4.88
CA LEU A 57 13.55 1.32 6.32
C LEU A 57 14.13 0.04 6.94
N ASP A 58 15.00 0.17 7.94
CA ASP A 58 15.56 -0.95 8.71
C ASP A 58 15.61 -0.54 10.18
N VAL A 59 14.57 -0.95 10.89
CA VAL A 59 14.37 -0.58 12.29
C VAL A 59 14.74 -1.75 13.19
N LYS A 60 15.77 -1.55 14.02
CA LYS A 60 16.21 -2.53 14.99
C LYS A 60 15.48 -2.29 16.32
N PRO A 61 15.00 -3.35 16.97
CA PRO A 61 14.36 -3.24 18.28
C PRO A 61 15.39 -2.98 19.38
N GLU A 62 14.97 -2.34 20.47
CA GLU A 62 15.82 -2.18 21.67
C GLU A 62 16.15 -3.52 22.34
N LYS A 63 15.17 -4.43 22.39
CA LYS A 63 15.28 -5.77 22.94
C LYS A 63 14.98 -6.81 21.86
N PRO A 64 16.01 -7.31 21.14
CA PRO A 64 15.80 -8.23 20.04
C PRO A 64 15.24 -9.59 20.48
N ASN A 65 14.23 -10.09 19.76
CA ASN A 65 13.72 -11.46 19.90
C ASN A 65 14.35 -12.44 18.90
N GLY A 66 15.36 -12.00 18.12
CA GLY A 66 16.06 -12.80 17.12
C GLY A 66 15.32 -12.94 15.79
N ARG A 67 14.12 -12.36 15.62
CA ARG A 67 13.30 -12.50 14.44
C ARG A 67 13.27 -11.23 13.59
N THR A 68 13.24 -11.42 12.28
CA THR A 68 13.15 -10.32 11.31
C THR A 68 11.82 -10.41 10.55
N VAL A 69 11.22 -9.25 10.32
CA VAL A 69 10.00 -9.08 9.50
C VAL A 69 10.33 -8.20 8.31
N VAL A 70 9.88 -8.57 7.11
CA VAL A 70 9.85 -7.68 5.95
C VAL A 70 8.40 -7.27 5.66
N LEU A 71 8.17 -5.96 5.46
CA LEU A 71 6.86 -5.37 5.17
C LEU A 71 6.80 -4.96 3.70
N MET A 72 5.90 -5.58 2.93
CA MET A 72 5.68 -5.30 1.51
C MET A 72 4.40 -4.47 1.34
N HIS A 73 4.56 -3.22 0.91
CA HIS A 73 3.46 -2.26 0.78
C HIS A 73 2.56 -2.53 -0.44
N GLY A 74 1.35 -1.97 -0.43
CA GLY A 74 0.42 -1.98 -1.56
C GLY A 74 0.75 -0.92 -2.62
N LYS A 75 -0.02 -0.92 -3.73
CA LYS A 75 0.24 -0.04 -4.87
C LYS A 75 0.16 1.47 -4.52
N ASN A 76 -0.79 1.87 -3.72
CA ASN A 76 -0.97 3.27 -3.31
C ASN A 76 -0.28 3.60 -1.97
N PHE A 77 0.65 2.76 -1.57
CA PHE A 77 1.33 2.82 -0.28
C PHE A 77 2.84 2.83 -0.45
N CYS A 78 3.53 3.20 0.61
CA CYS A 78 4.97 3.27 0.71
C CYS A 78 5.45 2.59 2.00
N ALA A 79 6.75 2.40 2.15
CA ALA A 79 7.33 1.91 3.41
C ALA A 79 6.89 2.76 4.61
N GLY A 80 6.78 4.08 4.44
CA GLY A 80 6.32 4.99 5.49
C GLY A 80 4.90 4.75 5.98
N THR A 81 4.03 4.17 5.16
CA THR A 81 2.64 3.87 5.56
C THR A 81 2.55 2.74 6.59
N TRP A 82 3.63 2.01 6.80
CA TRP A 82 3.76 0.99 7.83
C TRP A 82 4.16 1.54 9.21
N ASP A 83 4.23 2.87 9.42
CA ASP A 83 4.73 3.49 10.66
C ASP A 83 4.19 2.83 11.93
N GLY A 84 2.86 2.72 12.07
CA GLY A 84 2.24 2.08 13.23
C GLY A 84 2.63 0.62 13.40
N THR A 85 2.71 -0.14 12.29
CA THR A 85 3.12 -1.55 12.31
C THR A 85 4.60 -1.71 12.63
N ILE A 86 5.46 -0.83 12.13
CA ILE A 86 6.90 -0.80 12.46
C ILE A 86 7.08 -0.59 13.96
N ARG A 87 6.37 0.38 14.55
CA ARG A 87 6.42 0.65 16.00
C ARG A 87 5.96 -0.56 16.83
N ALA A 88 4.84 -1.16 16.47
CA ALA A 88 4.29 -2.31 17.20
C ALA A 88 5.24 -3.52 17.16
N LEU A 89 5.77 -3.84 15.97
CA LEU A 89 6.69 -4.96 15.79
C LEU A 89 8.04 -4.72 16.48
N SER A 90 8.63 -3.53 16.33
CA SER A 90 9.92 -3.21 16.95
C SER A 90 9.81 -3.17 18.48
N ALA A 91 8.72 -2.65 19.04
CA ALA A 91 8.45 -2.71 20.49
C ALA A 91 8.31 -4.16 20.99
N SER A 92 7.90 -5.09 20.12
CA SER A 92 7.77 -6.53 20.42
C SER A 92 9.05 -7.33 20.09
N GLY A 93 10.16 -6.65 19.81
CA GLY A 93 11.48 -7.26 19.64
C GLY A 93 11.83 -7.69 18.22
N TYR A 94 11.00 -7.44 17.23
CA TYR A 94 11.30 -7.78 15.83
C TYR A 94 12.19 -6.72 15.18
N ARG A 95 13.21 -7.15 14.40
CA ARG A 95 13.81 -6.28 13.39
C ARG A 95 12.84 -6.11 12.25
N VAL A 96 12.59 -4.87 11.81
CA VAL A 96 11.63 -4.58 10.76
C VAL A 96 12.31 -3.95 9.57
N ILE A 97 12.16 -4.56 8.39
CA ILE A 97 12.65 -4.06 7.12
C ILE A 97 11.44 -3.74 6.25
N ALA A 98 11.37 -2.53 5.72
CA ALA A 98 10.28 -2.09 4.85
C ALA A 98 10.85 -1.40 3.61
N PRO A 99 10.98 -2.11 2.48
CA PRO A 99 11.41 -1.49 1.22
C PRO A 99 10.25 -0.75 0.55
N ASP A 100 10.59 0.36 -0.12
CA ASP A 100 9.80 0.85 -1.24
C ASP A 100 10.19 0.02 -2.47
N GLN A 101 9.25 -0.69 -3.06
CA GLN A 101 9.54 -1.50 -4.24
C GLN A 101 9.97 -0.61 -5.43
N ILE A 102 10.78 -1.15 -6.36
CA ILE A 102 11.13 -0.43 -7.58
C ILE A 102 9.85 -0.03 -8.33
N GLY A 103 9.81 1.21 -8.79
CA GLY A 103 8.61 1.82 -9.38
C GLY A 103 7.76 2.62 -8.39
N PHE A 104 8.04 2.53 -7.09
CA PHE A 104 7.25 3.18 -6.04
C PHE A 104 8.04 4.23 -5.25
N CYS A 105 7.34 5.16 -4.71
CA CYS A 105 7.70 6.07 -3.62
C CYS A 105 9.12 6.64 -3.70
N LYS A 106 10.01 6.31 -2.77
CA LYS A 106 11.39 6.84 -2.75
C LYS A 106 12.38 6.02 -3.59
N SER A 107 11.94 4.89 -4.17
CA SER A 107 12.77 4.07 -5.06
C SER A 107 12.77 4.56 -6.50
N THR A 108 13.74 4.09 -7.30
CA THR A 108 13.87 4.40 -8.71
C THR A 108 12.60 4.01 -9.48
N LYS A 109 12.20 4.88 -10.39
CA LYS A 109 11.14 4.66 -11.39
C LYS A 109 11.77 4.59 -12.77
N PRO A 110 12.22 3.38 -13.20
CA PRO A 110 12.92 3.23 -14.47
C PRO A 110 11.99 3.51 -15.65
N GLU A 111 12.59 3.98 -16.76
CA GLU A 111 11.84 4.28 -17.97
C GLU A 111 11.42 3.01 -18.71
N HIS A 112 12.33 2.05 -18.74
CA HIS A 112 12.15 0.76 -19.39
C HIS A 112 12.42 -0.33 -18.37
N TYR A 113 11.38 -0.97 -17.87
CA TYR A 113 11.47 -2.05 -16.90
C TYR A 113 10.32 -3.02 -17.08
N GLN A 114 10.65 -4.29 -17.23
CA GLN A 114 9.64 -5.33 -17.24
C GLN A 114 9.27 -5.70 -15.80
N TYR A 115 8.16 -5.20 -15.33
CA TYR A 115 7.65 -5.53 -14.00
C TYR A 115 7.07 -6.93 -13.98
N THR A 116 7.58 -7.75 -13.06
CA THR A 116 6.99 -9.03 -12.68
C THR A 116 7.04 -9.17 -11.16
N PHE A 117 6.11 -9.94 -10.57
CA PHE A 117 6.20 -10.24 -9.15
C PHE A 117 7.48 -11.01 -8.82
N GLN A 118 7.97 -11.85 -9.72
CA GLN A 118 9.26 -12.53 -9.58
C GLN A 118 10.40 -11.53 -9.49
N GLN A 119 10.47 -10.55 -10.39
CA GLN A 119 11.55 -9.56 -10.37
C GLN A 119 11.51 -8.68 -9.11
N LEU A 120 10.33 -8.25 -8.66
CA LEU A 120 10.20 -7.48 -7.42
C LEU A 120 10.58 -8.33 -6.20
N ALA A 121 10.24 -9.61 -6.22
CA ALA A 121 10.65 -10.56 -5.17
C ALA A 121 12.17 -10.78 -5.17
N ASP A 122 12.81 -10.95 -6.36
CA ASP A 122 14.26 -11.04 -6.49
C ASP A 122 14.97 -9.80 -5.96
N ASN A 123 14.46 -8.60 -6.27
CA ASN A 123 15.01 -7.34 -5.76
C ASN A 123 14.95 -7.29 -4.22
N THR A 124 13.83 -7.70 -3.64
CA THR A 124 13.65 -7.76 -2.19
C THR A 124 14.57 -8.81 -1.57
N HIS A 125 14.70 -9.99 -2.20
CA HIS A 125 15.63 -11.04 -1.76
C HIS A 125 17.08 -10.57 -1.75
N ALA A 126 17.53 -9.88 -2.80
CA ALA A 126 18.86 -9.30 -2.87
C ALA A 126 19.13 -8.29 -1.74
N LEU A 127 18.15 -7.43 -1.42
CA LEU A 127 18.21 -6.53 -0.27
C LEU A 127 18.38 -7.33 1.03
N LEU A 128 17.51 -8.30 1.29
CA LEU A 128 17.55 -9.09 2.53
C LEU A 128 18.87 -9.85 2.67
N LYS A 129 19.40 -10.42 1.58
CA LYS A 129 20.71 -11.08 1.56
C LYS A 129 21.85 -10.11 1.90
N THR A 130 21.84 -8.89 1.36
CA THR A 130 22.83 -7.84 1.67
C THR A 130 22.76 -7.44 3.16
N LEU A 131 21.58 -7.51 3.77
CA LEU A 131 21.37 -7.21 5.20
C LEU A 131 21.64 -8.39 6.13
N GLY A 132 22.10 -9.54 5.61
CA GLY A 132 22.39 -10.76 6.37
C GLY A 132 21.13 -11.40 6.96
N VAL A 133 20.00 -11.36 6.23
CA VAL A 133 18.73 -11.94 6.67
C VAL A 133 18.50 -13.27 5.95
N ASP A 134 18.75 -14.37 6.66
CA ASP A 134 18.59 -15.74 6.13
C ASP A 134 17.16 -16.27 6.31
N ARG A 135 16.47 -15.83 7.36
CA ARG A 135 15.09 -16.24 7.67
C ARG A 135 14.25 -15.02 8.00
N VAL A 136 13.01 -15.00 7.53
CA VAL A 136 12.15 -13.82 7.62
C VAL A 136 10.66 -14.17 7.70
N THR A 137 9.92 -13.44 8.51
CA THR A 137 8.46 -13.35 8.37
C THR A 137 8.14 -12.31 7.30
N VAL A 138 7.36 -12.68 6.29
CA VAL A 138 6.96 -11.79 5.20
C VAL A 138 5.54 -11.32 5.44
N ILE A 139 5.35 -10.01 5.53
CA ILE A 139 4.02 -9.38 5.68
C ILE A 139 3.74 -8.55 4.44
N GLY A 140 2.65 -8.83 3.73
CA GLY A 140 2.26 -8.08 2.53
C GLY A 140 0.84 -7.54 2.62
N HIS A 141 0.67 -6.25 2.30
CA HIS A 141 -0.63 -5.60 2.22
C HIS A 141 -1.03 -5.35 0.76
N SER A 142 -2.28 -5.64 0.40
CA SER A 142 -2.80 -5.33 -0.94
C SER A 142 -1.95 -6.00 -2.05
N THR A 143 -1.41 -5.24 -3.00
CA THR A 143 -0.43 -5.74 -4.00
C THR A 143 0.79 -6.36 -3.34
N GLY A 144 1.23 -5.83 -2.20
CA GLY A 144 2.27 -6.44 -1.38
C GLY A 144 1.94 -7.84 -0.91
N GLY A 145 0.66 -8.19 -0.78
CA GLY A 145 0.21 -9.55 -0.49
C GLY A 145 0.44 -10.52 -1.68
N MET A 146 0.22 -10.05 -2.93
CA MET A 146 0.59 -10.82 -4.12
C MET A 146 2.11 -11.02 -4.20
N LEU A 147 2.88 -9.95 -3.95
CA LEU A 147 4.33 -10.00 -3.93
C LEU A 147 4.86 -10.92 -2.82
N ALA A 148 4.31 -10.84 -1.62
CA ALA A 148 4.66 -11.69 -0.49
C ALA A 148 4.38 -13.17 -0.78
N THR A 149 3.26 -13.47 -1.44
CA THR A 149 2.93 -14.81 -1.93
C THR A 149 3.98 -15.29 -2.93
N ARG A 150 4.33 -14.47 -3.93
CA ARG A 150 5.36 -14.81 -4.91
C ARG A 150 6.72 -15.03 -4.24
N TYR A 151 7.10 -14.18 -3.31
CA TYR A 151 8.33 -14.32 -2.53
C TYR A 151 8.36 -15.67 -1.77
N ALA A 152 7.28 -16.00 -1.09
CA ALA A 152 7.16 -17.24 -0.31
C ALA A 152 7.21 -18.51 -1.19
N LEU A 153 6.67 -18.45 -2.42
CA LEU A 153 6.76 -19.52 -3.40
C LEU A 153 8.18 -19.72 -3.96
N MET A 154 8.92 -18.62 -4.15
CA MET A 154 10.30 -18.66 -4.68
C MET A 154 11.32 -19.11 -3.63
N TRP A 155 11.17 -18.70 -2.37
CA TRP A 155 12.10 -19.02 -1.28
C TRP A 155 11.39 -19.60 -0.05
N PRO A 156 10.72 -20.75 -0.18
CA PRO A 156 9.92 -21.32 0.92
C PRO A 156 10.74 -21.67 2.16
N GLN A 157 12.04 -21.98 2.01
CA GLN A 157 12.94 -22.28 3.12
C GLN A 157 13.38 -21.04 3.92
N GLN A 158 13.31 -19.86 3.32
CA GLN A 158 13.65 -18.60 3.96
C GLN A 158 12.46 -18.01 4.74
N VAL A 159 11.23 -18.33 4.31
CA VAL A 159 10.02 -17.75 4.89
C VAL A 159 9.53 -18.56 6.08
N GLU A 160 9.66 -17.98 7.28
CA GLU A 160 9.18 -18.59 8.51
C GLU A 160 7.65 -18.56 8.63
N GLN A 161 7.04 -17.48 8.18
CA GLN A 161 5.60 -17.27 8.16
C GLN A 161 5.25 -16.22 7.10
N LEU A 162 4.16 -16.44 6.38
CA LEU A 162 3.57 -15.47 5.47
C LEU A 162 2.36 -14.83 6.14
N VAL A 163 2.30 -13.50 6.15
CA VAL A 163 1.13 -12.74 6.62
C VAL A 163 0.57 -11.93 5.45
N MET A 164 -0.68 -12.14 5.13
CA MET A 164 -1.38 -11.43 4.06
C MET A 164 -2.46 -10.53 4.67
N VAL A 165 -2.30 -9.22 4.52
CA VAL A 165 -3.23 -8.20 5.03
C VAL A 165 -4.05 -7.66 3.87
N ASN A 166 -5.32 -7.96 3.82
CA ASN A 166 -6.22 -7.58 2.71
C ASN A 166 -5.50 -7.69 1.34
N PRO A 167 -4.89 -8.84 1.02
CA PRO A 167 -4.18 -8.99 -0.24
C PRO A 167 -5.14 -8.84 -1.39
N ILE A 168 -4.73 -8.18 -2.48
CA ILE A 168 -5.46 -8.27 -3.74
C ILE A 168 -5.06 -9.55 -4.48
N GLY A 169 -5.77 -9.88 -5.56
CA GLY A 169 -5.47 -11.11 -6.33
C GLY A 169 -5.94 -12.40 -5.67
N LEU A 170 -6.90 -12.34 -4.74
CA LEU A 170 -7.61 -13.53 -4.22
C LEU A 170 -8.52 -14.14 -5.28
N GLU A 171 -8.89 -13.36 -6.28
CA GLU A 171 -9.61 -13.76 -7.49
C GLU A 171 -8.83 -13.34 -8.75
N ASP A 172 -8.96 -14.05 -9.84
CA ASP A 172 -8.42 -13.65 -11.15
C ASP A 172 -9.46 -12.80 -11.89
N TRP A 173 -9.22 -11.51 -11.97
CA TRP A 173 -10.15 -10.55 -12.60
C TRP A 173 -10.37 -10.82 -14.09
N LYS A 174 -9.37 -11.34 -14.82
CA LYS A 174 -9.53 -11.75 -16.23
C LYS A 174 -10.55 -12.86 -16.35
N ALA A 175 -10.37 -13.90 -15.54
CA ALA A 175 -11.29 -15.04 -15.50
C ALA A 175 -12.69 -14.65 -15.02
N ARG A 176 -12.79 -13.57 -14.23
CA ARG A 176 -14.05 -13.00 -13.75
C ARG A 176 -14.74 -12.08 -14.77
N GLY A 177 -14.09 -11.76 -15.89
CA GLY A 177 -14.67 -10.96 -16.96
C GLY A 177 -14.37 -9.45 -16.85
N VAL A 178 -13.36 -9.04 -16.07
CA VAL A 178 -12.83 -7.67 -16.14
C VAL A 178 -12.05 -7.52 -17.44
N PRO A 179 -12.38 -6.54 -18.30
CA PRO A 179 -11.71 -6.35 -19.58
C PRO A 179 -10.26 -5.89 -19.40
N HIS A 180 -9.38 -6.35 -20.28
CA HIS A 180 -8.03 -5.82 -20.40
C HIS A 180 -8.07 -4.39 -20.96
N ILE A 181 -7.23 -3.51 -20.42
CA ILE A 181 -6.88 -2.24 -21.06
C ILE A 181 -5.35 -2.16 -21.17
N THR A 182 -4.89 -1.43 -22.19
CA THR A 182 -3.45 -1.32 -22.49
C THR A 182 -2.71 -0.49 -21.43
N VAL A 183 -1.38 -0.64 -21.37
CA VAL A 183 -0.52 0.22 -20.53
C VAL A 183 -0.75 1.70 -20.84
N ASP A 184 -0.93 2.07 -22.12
CA ASP A 184 -1.20 3.47 -22.50
C ASP A 184 -2.53 3.97 -21.91
N GLN A 185 -3.56 3.12 -21.91
CA GLN A 185 -4.84 3.45 -21.29
C GLN A 185 -4.72 3.59 -19.76
N TRP A 186 -3.97 2.72 -19.09
CA TRP A 186 -3.65 2.88 -17.68
C TRP A 186 -2.89 4.20 -17.44
N TYR A 187 -1.89 4.51 -18.26
CA TYR A 187 -1.12 5.75 -18.16
C TYR A 187 -2.01 6.99 -18.23
N GLN A 188 -2.95 7.03 -19.18
CA GLN A 188 -3.90 8.16 -19.30
C GLN A 188 -4.81 8.30 -18.06
N ARG A 189 -5.11 7.21 -17.37
CA ARG A 189 -5.87 7.23 -16.11
C ARG A 189 -5.00 7.75 -14.97
N GLU A 190 -3.78 7.28 -14.85
CA GLU A 190 -2.84 7.69 -13.79
C GLU A 190 -2.45 9.17 -13.88
N LEU A 191 -2.40 9.74 -15.09
CA LEU A 191 -2.20 11.18 -15.28
C LEU A 191 -3.34 12.05 -14.71
N LYS A 192 -4.51 11.46 -14.42
CA LYS A 192 -5.69 12.17 -13.90
C LYS A 192 -5.89 12.03 -12.39
N VAL A 193 -4.95 11.42 -11.69
CA VAL A 193 -5.03 11.27 -10.23
C VAL A 193 -5.11 12.64 -9.57
N SER A 194 -6.09 12.83 -8.69
CA SER A 194 -6.33 14.06 -7.94
C SER A 194 -6.48 13.76 -6.44
N ALA A 195 -6.23 14.75 -5.58
CA ALA A 195 -6.37 14.60 -4.14
C ALA A 195 -7.80 14.21 -3.74
N ASP A 196 -8.81 14.81 -4.36
CA ASP A 196 -10.22 14.47 -4.06
C ASP A 196 -10.56 13.06 -4.52
N GLY A 197 -10.06 12.63 -5.68
CA GLY A 197 -10.24 11.27 -6.17
C GLY A 197 -9.60 10.24 -5.24
N VAL A 198 -8.37 10.51 -4.77
CA VAL A 198 -7.66 9.67 -3.79
C VAL A 198 -8.46 9.61 -2.49
N ARG A 199 -8.86 10.75 -1.93
CA ARG A 199 -9.62 10.82 -0.67
C ARG A 199 -10.94 10.04 -0.74
N GLN A 200 -11.69 10.19 -1.83
CA GLN A 200 -12.95 9.45 -2.01
C GLN A 200 -12.72 7.95 -2.15
N TYR A 201 -11.69 7.56 -2.88
CA TYR A 201 -11.33 6.16 -3.04
C TYR A 201 -10.91 5.53 -1.70
N GLU A 202 -10.02 6.19 -0.96
CA GLU A 202 -9.58 5.72 0.35
C GLU A 202 -10.74 5.63 1.35
N LYS A 203 -11.55 6.67 1.44
CA LYS A 203 -12.73 6.67 2.32
C LYS A 203 -13.63 5.48 2.04
N ASN A 204 -13.97 5.24 0.78
CA ASN A 204 -14.95 4.23 0.40
C ASN A 204 -14.39 2.81 0.44
N THR A 205 -13.09 2.65 0.20
CA THR A 205 -12.43 1.36 0.01
C THR A 205 -11.55 1.00 1.21
N TYR A 206 -10.68 1.93 1.67
CA TYR A 206 -9.72 1.61 2.71
C TYR A 206 -10.32 1.65 4.12
N TYR A 207 -11.25 2.58 4.34
CA TYR A 207 -11.78 2.89 5.67
C TYR A 207 -13.28 2.60 5.82
N ALA A 208 -13.85 1.79 4.93
CA ALA A 208 -15.26 1.35 5.00
C ALA A 208 -16.29 2.48 5.09
N GLY A 209 -16.01 3.63 4.47
CA GLY A 209 -16.85 4.84 4.48
C GLY A 209 -16.54 5.82 5.62
N GLU A 210 -15.69 5.46 6.58
CA GLU A 210 -15.24 6.36 7.64
C GLU A 210 -14.15 7.30 7.14
N TRP A 211 -14.00 8.46 7.82
CA TRP A 211 -12.90 9.37 7.57
C TRP A 211 -12.39 9.97 8.88
N LYS A 212 -11.07 9.92 9.06
CA LYS A 212 -10.39 10.53 10.22
C LYS A 212 -9.32 11.51 9.72
N PRO A 213 -9.03 12.59 10.45
CA PRO A 213 -8.04 13.60 10.05
C PRO A 213 -6.64 13.03 9.76
N GLU A 214 -6.23 12.00 10.49
CA GLU A 214 -4.92 11.35 10.33
C GLU A 214 -4.72 10.67 8.96
N TYR A 215 -5.80 10.35 8.24
CA TYR A 215 -5.73 9.75 6.91
C TYR A 215 -5.29 10.76 5.84
N GLU A 216 -5.53 12.06 6.07
CA GLU A 216 -5.20 13.13 5.11
C GLU A 216 -3.71 13.18 4.76
N ARG A 217 -2.84 12.76 5.67
CA ARG A 217 -1.39 12.64 5.40
C ARG A 217 -1.10 11.74 4.20
N TRP A 218 -1.84 10.65 4.04
CA TRP A 218 -1.62 9.65 2.99
C TRP A 218 -2.21 10.11 1.66
N VAL A 219 -3.36 10.78 1.69
CA VAL A 219 -3.90 11.49 0.53
C VAL A 219 -2.90 12.54 0.02
N THR A 220 -2.36 13.35 0.92
CA THR A 220 -1.35 14.37 0.61
C THR A 220 -0.10 13.75 0.00
N MET A 221 0.39 12.64 0.56
CA MET A 221 1.53 11.89 0.04
C MET A 221 1.29 11.44 -1.40
N LEU A 222 0.20 10.71 -1.61
CA LEU A 222 -0.10 10.10 -2.91
C LEU A 222 -0.43 11.15 -3.97
N ALA A 223 -1.27 12.11 -3.65
CA ALA A 223 -1.64 13.20 -4.56
C ALA A 223 -0.43 14.09 -4.87
N GLY A 224 0.41 14.41 -3.88
CA GLY A 224 1.61 15.21 -4.06
C GLY A 224 2.65 14.54 -4.96
N LEU A 225 2.83 13.23 -4.83
CA LEU A 225 3.68 12.44 -5.72
C LEU A 225 3.14 12.44 -7.16
N ASN A 226 1.84 12.19 -7.33
CA ASN A 226 1.21 12.08 -8.65
C ASN A 226 1.01 13.43 -9.36
N ASN A 227 1.11 14.55 -8.67
CA ASN A 227 0.97 15.89 -9.24
C ASN A 227 2.27 16.72 -9.14
N GLY A 228 3.36 16.11 -8.72
CA GLY A 228 4.68 16.72 -8.64
C GLY A 228 5.39 16.79 -10.00
N PRO A 229 6.64 17.31 -10.01
CA PRO A 229 7.43 17.46 -11.25
C PRO A 229 7.73 16.13 -11.96
N GLY A 230 7.72 15.00 -11.23
CA GLY A 230 7.90 13.66 -11.78
C GLY A 230 6.63 12.98 -12.27
N LYS A 231 5.50 13.67 -12.34
CA LYS A 231 4.16 13.12 -12.64
C LYS A 231 4.14 12.12 -13.80
N ALA A 232 4.74 12.45 -14.93
CA ALA A 232 4.72 11.58 -16.11
C ALA A 232 5.45 10.25 -15.85
N ARG A 233 6.58 10.28 -15.17
CA ARG A 233 7.36 9.11 -14.81
C ARG A 233 6.65 8.24 -13.76
N VAL A 234 6.04 8.87 -12.76
CA VAL A 234 5.23 8.21 -11.73
C VAL A 234 4.04 7.51 -12.37
N ALA A 235 3.28 8.21 -13.22
CA ALA A 235 2.13 7.67 -13.93
C ALA A 235 2.51 6.50 -14.87
N TRP A 236 3.65 6.60 -15.56
CA TRP A 236 4.15 5.53 -16.43
C TRP A 236 4.45 4.25 -15.65
N ASN A 237 5.23 4.35 -14.58
CA ASN A 237 5.54 3.19 -13.74
C ASN A 237 4.28 2.61 -13.09
N SER A 238 3.37 3.47 -12.65
CA SER A 238 2.08 3.06 -12.10
C SER A 238 1.26 2.25 -13.12
N ALA A 239 1.24 2.66 -14.40
CA ALA A 239 0.57 1.96 -15.48
C ALA A 239 1.17 0.57 -15.74
N LEU A 240 2.49 0.47 -15.81
CA LEU A 240 3.21 -0.81 -15.95
C LEU A 240 2.91 -1.75 -14.77
N LEU A 241 2.82 -1.22 -13.56
CA LEU A 241 2.49 -1.99 -12.36
C LEU A 241 1.03 -2.46 -12.36
N TYR A 242 0.09 -1.68 -12.90
CA TYR A 242 -1.29 -2.16 -13.10
C TYR A 242 -1.35 -3.32 -14.09
N ASP A 243 -0.61 -3.25 -15.18
CA ASP A 243 -0.54 -4.34 -16.15
C ASP A 243 0.06 -5.60 -15.51
N MET A 244 1.14 -5.48 -14.74
CA MET A 244 1.70 -6.58 -13.96
C MET A 244 0.64 -7.20 -13.02
N ILE A 245 -0.05 -6.39 -12.24
CA ILE A 245 -1.05 -6.85 -11.27
C ILE A 245 -2.18 -7.61 -11.99
N TYR A 246 -2.67 -7.06 -13.10
CA TYR A 246 -3.76 -7.65 -13.87
C TYR A 246 -3.35 -8.94 -14.59
N THR A 247 -2.14 -9.01 -15.14
CA THR A 247 -1.70 -10.12 -15.99
C THR A 247 -1.07 -11.29 -15.24
N GLN A 248 -0.65 -11.11 -13.97
CA GLN A 248 0.11 -12.08 -13.19
C GLN A 248 -0.63 -12.54 -11.92
N PRO A 249 -1.73 -13.29 -12.04
CA PRO A 249 -2.46 -13.78 -10.88
C PRO A 249 -1.62 -14.76 -10.06
N VAL A 250 -1.71 -14.68 -8.73
CA VAL A 250 -1.05 -15.60 -7.78
C VAL A 250 -2.05 -16.61 -7.19
N ALA A 251 -3.34 -16.39 -7.39
CA ALA A 251 -4.40 -17.19 -6.77
C ALA A 251 -4.33 -18.69 -7.11
N TYR A 252 -3.80 -19.05 -8.25
CA TYR A 252 -3.72 -20.45 -8.70
C TYR A 252 -2.67 -21.30 -7.97
N GLU A 253 -1.75 -20.64 -7.22
CA GLU A 253 -0.62 -21.30 -6.55
C GLU A 253 -0.74 -21.28 -5.01
N PHE A 254 -1.87 -20.89 -4.45
CA PHE A 254 -2.07 -20.82 -2.99
C PHE A 254 -1.90 -22.18 -2.29
N ASN A 255 -2.26 -23.27 -2.95
CA ASN A 255 -2.08 -24.64 -2.45
C ASN A 255 -0.60 -25.09 -2.38
N GLU A 256 0.31 -24.38 -3.03
CA GLU A 256 1.74 -24.66 -3.03
C GLU A 256 2.50 -23.99 -1.87
N LEU A 257 1.85 -23.13 -1.09
CA LEU A 257 2.44 -22.50 0.08
C LEU A 257 2.75 -23.52 1.17
N LYS A 258 4.00 -23.60 1.60
CA LYS A 258 4.50 -24.62 2.53
C LYS A 258 4.66 -24.14 3.98
N MET A 259 4.69 -22.84 4.20
CA MET A 259 4.85 -22.22 5.52
C MET A 259 3.49 -21.92 6.15
N PRO A 260 3.43 -21.65 7.47
CA PRO A 260 2.23 -21.12 8.10
C PRO A 260 1.81 -19.79 7.46
N VAL A 261 0.53 -19.63 7.17
CA VAL A 261 -0.02 -18.41 6.58
C VAL A 261 -1.05 -17.81 7.51
N LEU A 262 -0.87 -16.53 7.83
CA LEU A 262 -1.86 -15.72 8.54
C LEU A 262 -2.56 -14.82 7.53
N LEU A 263 -3.86 -15.02 7.33
CA LEU A 263 -4.69 -14.22 6.46
C LEU A 263 -5.54 -13.26 7.31
N MET A 264 -5.29 -11.96 7.19
CA MET A 264 -5.95 -10.91 7.98
C MET A 264 -6.83 -10.07 7.05
N ILE A 265 -8.14 -10.14 7.22
CA ILE A 265 -9.13 -9.61 6.28
C ILE A 265 -10.09 -8.64 6.95
N GLY A 266 -10.07 -7.39 6.51
CA GLY A 266 -11.17 -6.44 6.69
C GLY A 266 -12.30 -6.80 5.73
N THR A 267 -13.42 -7.29 6.24
CA THR A 267 -14.48 -7.88 5.40
C THR A 267 -15.33 -6.85 4.65
N LYS A 268 -15.18 -5.57 4.99
CA LYS A 268 -15.79 -4.45 4.25
C LYS A 268 -14.98 -4.00 3.04
N ASP A 269 -13.80 -4.59 2.83
CA ASP A 269 -13.01 -4.36 1.63
C ASP A 269 -13.79 -4.77 0.37
N ASN A 270 -13.68 -3.94 -0.65
CA ASN A 270 -14.34 -4.15 -1.95
C ASN A 270 -13.38 -3.95 -3.14
N THR A 271 -12.07 -4.02 -2.87
CA THR A 271 -11.03 -3.75 -3.86
C THR A 271 -11.01 -4.83 -4.95
N ALA A 272 -11.08 -4.39 -6.20
CA ALA A 272 -10.81 -5.23 -7.37
C ALA A 272 -10.24 -4.37 -8.51
N ILE A 273 -9.16 -4.81 -9.13
CA ILE A 273 -8.51 -4.07 -10.21
C ILE A 273 -9.40 -4.04 -11.45
N GLY A 274 -9.57 -2.83 -12.01
CA GLY A 274 -10.43 -2.64 -13.20
C GLY A 274 -11.93 -2.88 -12.96
N LYS A 275 -12.36 -2.92 -11.70
CA LYS A 275 -13.76 -3.14 -11.33
C LYS A 275 -14.72 -2.17 -12.02
N ASP A 276 -14.30 -0.92 -12.18
CA ASP A 276 -15.07 0.13 -12.86
C ASP A 276 -15.22 -0.10 -14.38
N LEU A 277 -14.33 -0.90 -14.97
CA LEU A 277 -14.36 -1.29 -16.39
C LEU A 277 -15.27 -2.49 -16.65
N ALA A 278 -15.57 -3.27 -15.61
CA ALA A 278 -16.38 -4.47 -15.74
C ALA A 278 -17.86 -4.13 -16.01
N PRO A 279 -18.60 -4.98 -16.77
CA PRO A 279 -20.04 -4.89 -16.88
C PRO A 279 -20.73 -4.83 -15.52
N PRO A 280 -21.88 -4.14 -15.38
CA PRO A 280 -22.53 -3.92 -14.08
C PRO A 280 -22.83 -5.21 -13.30
N GLU A 281 -23.20 -6.30 -13.95
CA GLU A 281 -23.49 -7.60 -13.35
C GLU A 281 -22.21 -8.26 -12.80
N ILE A 282 -21.09 -8.14 -13.52
CA ILE A 282 -19.78 -8.64 -13.08
C ILE A 282 -19.26 -7.79 -11.92
N ARG A 283 -19.33 -6.46 -12.05
CA ARG A 283 -18.85 -5.49 -11.06
C ARG A 283 -19.39 -5.77 -9.66
N LYS A 284 -20.65 -6.17 -9.55
CA LYS A 284 -21.31 -6.47 -8.26
C LYS A 284 -20.74 -7.69 -7.56
N THR A 285 -20.10 -8.59 -8.30
CA THR A 285 -19.54 -9.85 -7.75
C THR A 285 -18.06 -9.77 -7.40
N LEU A 286 -17.38 -8.69 -7.80
CA LEU A 286 -15.94 -8.51 -7.59
C LEU A 286 -15.63 -7.89 -6.22
N GLY A 287 -14.51 -8.34 -5.63
CA GLY A 287 -13.99 -7.76 -4.40
C GLY A 287 -14.85 -8.05 -3.16
N ASN A 288 -15.51 -9.20 -3.09
CA ASN A 288 -16.25 -9.60 -1.91
C ASN A 288 -15.34 -10.29 -0.90
N TYR A 289 -14.61 -9.49 -0.11
CA TYR A 289 -13.60 -10.02 0.83
C TYR A 289 -14.16 -10.88 1.94
N ALA A 290 -15.41 -10.68 2.36
CA ALA A 290 -16.08 -11.57 3.32
C ALA A 290 -16.21 -13.02 2.80
N VAL A 291 -16.25 -13.19 1.48
CA VAL A 291 -16.26 -14.51 0.83
C VAL A 291 -14.85 -14.92 0.43
N LEU A 292 -14.11 -14.03 -0.25
CA LEU A 292 -12.77 -14.32 -0.78
C LEU A 292 -11.78 -14.74 0.31
N GLY A 293 -11.83 -14.11 1.50
CA GLY A 293 -10.97 -14.49 2.62
C GLY A 293 -11.17 -15.92 3.05
N LYS A 294 -12.43 -16.37 3.20
CA LYS A 294 -12.78 -17.74 3.60
C LYS A 294 -12.44 -18.77 2.52
N GLU A 295 -12.68 -18.45 1.26
CA GLU A 295 -12.33 -19.32 0.13
C GLU A 295 -10.83 -19.48 0.00
N THR A 296 -10.07 -18.39 0.14
CA THR A 296 -8.60 -18.40 0.12
C THR A 296 -8.03 -19.22 1.27
N ALA A 297 -8.54 -19.02 2.50
CA ALA A 297 -8.09 -19.77 3.66
C ALA A 297 -8.27 -21.29 3.48
N LYS A 298 -9.34 -21.74 2.80
CA LYS A 298 -9.56 -23.17 2.49
C LYS A 298 -8.57 -23.73 1.47
N ARG A 299 -8.02 -22.88 0.61
CA ARG A 299 -7.08 -23.30 -0.45
C ARG A 299 -5.63 -23.38 0.05
N ILE A 300 -5.30 -22.65 1.11
CA ILE A 300 -3.94 -22.62 1.68
C ILE A 300 -3.83 -23.71 2.75
N PRO A 301 -2.87 -24.65 2.66
CA PRO A 301 -2.80 -25.82 3.55
C PRO A 301 -2.67 -25.48 5.05
N HIS A 302 -1.97 -24.39 5.39
CA HIS A 302 -1.66 -24.01 6.76
C HIS A 302 -2.12 -22.58 7.05
N ALA A 303 -3.34 -22.24 6.64
CA ALA A 303 -3.91 -20.93 6.83
C ALA A 303 -4.62 -20.78 8.19
N THR A 304 -4.36 -19.65 8.82
CA THR A 304 -5.19 -19.09 9.90
C THR A 304 -5.85 -17.83 9.37
N LEU A 305 -7.17 -17.74 9.46
CA LEU A 305 -7.94 -16.55 9.03
C LEU A 305 -8.34 -15.73 10.25
N ILE A 306 -8.04 -14.43 10.20
CA ILE A 306 -8.57 -13.42 11.12
C ILE A 306 -9.42 -12.45 10.32
N GLU A 307 -10.68 -12.27 10.72
CA GLU A 307 -11.62 -11.36 10.08
C GLU A 307 -11.90 -10.14 10.96
N PHE A 308 -11.88 -8.95 10.35
CA PHE A 308 -12.29 -7.69 10.94
C PHE A 308 -13.59 -7.25 10.24
N ASN A 309 -14.74 -7.52 10.86
CA ASN A 309 -16.05 -7.43 10.20
C ASN A 309 -16.52 -5.99 9.91
N ASP A 310 -15.86 -5.00 10.44
CA ASP A 310 -16.14 -3.57 10.35
C ASP A 310 -15.06 -2.77 9.63
N MET A 311 -13.96 -3.42 9.22
CA MET A 311 -12.83 -2.74 8.58
C MET A 311 -12.80 -2.95 7.06
N GLY A 312 -12.23 -1.97 6.36
CA GLY A 312 -12.00 -1.97 4.91
C GLY A 312 -10.65 -2.54 4.53
N HIS A 313 -10.08 -2.02 3.43
CA HIS A 313 -8.86 -2.50 2.80
C HIS A 313 -7.58 -2.25 3.61
N ALA A 314 -7.57 -1.27 4.51
CA ALA A 314 -6.38 -0.90 5.30
C ALA A 314 -6.62 -1.04 6.81
N PRO A 315 -6.88 -2.26 7.33
CA PRO A 315 -7.19 -2.47 8.75
C PRO A 315 -6.06 -2.02 9.68
N GLN A 316 -4.78 -2.11 9.25
CA GLN A 316 -3.60 -1.64 9.98
C GLN A 316 -3.59 -0.13 10.20
N MET A 317 -4.36 0.62 9.42
CA MET A 317 -4.50 2.07 9.52
C MET A 317 -5.84 2.48 10.12
N GLN A 318 -6.90 1.73 9.86
CA GLN A 318 -8.26 2.04 10.31
C GLN A 318 -8.43 1.84 11.81
N ASP A 319 -7.95 0.73 12.37
CA ASP A 319 -7.89 0.44 13.81
C ASP A 319 -6.54 -0.22 14.15
N PRO A 320 -5.48 0.58 14.29
CA PRO A 320 -4.13 0.07 14.53
C PRO A 320 -4.03 -0.78 15.80
N ALA A 321 -4.74 -0.42 16.86
CA ALA A 321 -4.66 -1.14 18.14
C ALA A 321 -5.16 -2.58 18.00
N ARG A 322 -6.35 -2.76 17.49
CA ARG A 322 -6.97 -4.08 17.29
C ARG A 322 -6.23 -4.90 16.24
N PHE A 323 -5.78 -4.27 15.17
CA PHE A 323 -4.99 -4.94 14.13
C PHE A 323 -3.66 -5.46 14.69
N HIS A 324 -2.90 -4.61 15.39
CA HIS A 324 -1.57 -5.00 15.91
C HIS A 324 -1.66 -6.05 17.02
N GLU A 325 -2.67 -5.99 17.89
CA GLU A 325 -2.92 -7.06 18.87
C GLU A 325 -3.13 -8.41 18.18
N ALA A 326 -4.00 -8.46 17.16
CA ALA A 326 -4.27 -9.66 16.39
C ALA A 326 -3.04 -10.15 15.62
N LEU A 327 -2.28 -9.23 14.99
CA LEU A 327 -1.04 -9.55 14.29
C LEU A 327 -0.01 -10.18 15.23
N LEU A 328 0.29 -9.55 16.36
CA LEU A 328 1.29 -10.03 17.32
C LEU A 328 0.91 -11.40 17.90
N LYS A 329 -0.36 -11.61 18.19
CA LYS A 329 -0.89 -12.92 18.61
C LYS A 329 -0.70 -13.97 17.53
N GLY A 330 -1.01 -13.64 16.26
CA GLY A 330 -0.84 -14.53 15.11
C GLY A 330 0.63 -14.85 14.78
N LEU A 331 1.56 -13.97 15.11
CA LEU A 331 3.00 -14.19 14.97
C LEU A 331 3.58 -15.10 16.07
N GLN A 332 2.92 -15.24 17.21
CA GLN A 332 3.32 -16.08 18.34
C GLN A 332 2.73 -17.49 18.28
N ALA A 333 1.56 -17.65 17.67
CA ALA A 333 0.87 -18.92 17.52
C ALA A 333 1.52 -19.76 16.38
N ARG A 334 2.62 -20.47 16.70
CA ARG A 334 3.32 -21.39 15.79
C ARG A 334 3.18 -22.83 16.23
#